data_a0444cc45f1b08e3c73166783a919f99
#
_entry.id   a0444cc45f1b08e3c73166783a919f99
#
_cell.length_a   1.000
_cell.length_b   1.000
_cell.length_c   1.000
_cell.angle_alpha   90.00
_cell.angle_beta   90.00
_cell.angle_gamma   90.00
#
_symmetry.space_group_name_H-M   'P 1'
#
loop_
_entity.id
_entity.type
_entity.pdbx_description
1 polymer ?
#
loop_
_entity_poly.entity_id
_entity_poly.type
_entity_poly.pdbx_seq_one_letter_code
_entity_poly.pdbx_strand_id
1 'polypeptide(L)'
;NAREQLKELITTLATNPQSKVKGTNAQKVSDLYAMGMDSARLNREGAAPLMPQIARINAMTEADFTSTMAWMHNGISSVFFSTGVGADAKNSTMNIMHIGETGLGLGDRDYYLEDNENNRRIIEAYEIYIKRLMQLIGYDEAAQKRVFENVMSIETEMARFKKSREERRNPQLRYNMLSMDEIRTRFANIAWDEYFRLLGIEHLDAANVSSLRYMEEMNALLPTLSLQQIKDYMVVSAVSN
;
A
#
# COMPACT_ATOMS: atom_id res chain seq x y z
N ASN A 1 22.99 17.29 -11.99
CA ASN A 1 21.69 17.59 -11.37
C ASN A 1 21.62 16.95 -9.96
N ALA A 2 20.55 17.18 -9.19
CA ALA A 2 20.42 16.67 -7.81
C ALA A 2 20.55 15.13 -7.72
N ARG A 3 20.05 14.39 -8.71
CA ARG A 3 20.16 12.91 -8.74
C ARG A 3 21.61 12.45 -8.91
N GLU A 4 22.40 13.13 -9.73
CA GLU A 4 23.81 12.79 -9.94
C GLU A 4 24.62 13.10 -8.68
N GLN A 5 24.39 14.25 -8.06
CA GLN A 5 25.03 14.62 -6.79
C GLN A 5 24.70 13.62 -5.68
N LEU A 6 23.42 13.20 -5.58
CA LEU A 6 23.01 12.19 -4.61
C LEU A 6 23.66 10.83 -4.88
N LYS A 7 23.73 10.40 -6.14
CA LYS A 7 24.41 9.16 -6.54
C LYS A 7 25.90 9.20 -6.18
N GLU A 8 26.58 10.30 -6.49
CA GLU A 8 27.99 10.50 -6.15
C GLU A 8 28.21 10.47 -4.63
N LEU A 9 27.37 11.18 -3.86
CA LEU A 9 27.43 11.17 -2.40
C LEU A 9 27.28 9.75 -1.83
N ILE A 10 26.26 9.01 -2.28
CA ILE A 10 25.99 7.65 -1.78
C ILE A 10 27.15 6.71 -2.16
N THR A 11 27.66 6.81 -3.39
CA THR A 11 28.79 5.98 -3.84
C THR A 11 30.06 6.31 -3.05
N THR A 12 30.33 7.58 -2.77
CA THR A 12 31.45 8.01 -1.95
C THR A 12 31.34 7.47 -0.53
N LEU A 13 30.16 7.56 0.10
CA LEU A 13 29.92 6.97 1.43
C LEU A 13 30.09 5.47 1.42
N ALA A 14 29.64 4.77 0.40
CA ALA A 14 29.72 3.32 0.30
C ALA A 14 31.17 2.82 0.17
N THR A 15 32.04 3.59 -0.47
CA THR A 15 33.44 3.24 -0.71
C THR A 15 34.44 3.76 0.35
N ASN A 16 34.01 4.75 1.16
CA ASN A 16 34.88 5.37 2.17
C ASN A 16 34.97 4.51 3.45
N PRO A 17 36.14 4.01 3.87
CA PRO A 17 36.28 3.26 5.10
C PRO A 17 35.82 3.99 6.36
N GLN A 18 35.93 5.33 6.41
CA GLN A 18 35.45 6.13 7.53
C GLN A 18 33.95 6.14 7.69
N SER A 19 33.22 5.84 6.60
CA SER A 19 31.75 5.68 6.65
C SER A 19 31.31 4.40 7.38
N LYS A 20 32.24 3.52 7.77
CA LYS A 20 31.94 2.29 8.51
C LYS A 20 31.95 2.44 10.03
N VAL A 21 32.06 3.66 10.56
CA VAL A 21 32.01 3.91 12.00
C VAL A 21 30.61 3.60 12.53
N LYS A 22 30.53 2.59 13.40
CA LYS A 22 29.26 2.06 13.94
C LYS A 22 28.38 3.15 14.57
N GLY A 23 27.11 3.15 14.22
CA GLY A 23 26.09 4.05 14.79
C GLY A 23 25.97 5.39 14.06
N THR A 24 26.84 5.70 13.08
CA THR A 24 26.74 6.93 12.30
C THR A 24 25.70 6.83 11.17
N ASN A 25 25.17 7.97 10.71
CA ASN A 25 24.32 8.00 9.54
C ASN A 25 25.06 7.57 8.27
N ALA A 26 26.34 7.89 8.16
CA ALA A 26 27.19 7.46 7.05
C ALA A 26 27.28 5.93 6.97
N GLN A 27 27.44 5.24 8.10
CA GLN A 27 27.42 3.78 8.14
C GLN A 27 26.06 3.22 7.70
N LYS A 28 24.96 3.75 8.21
CA LYS A 28 23.60 3.27 7.84
C LYS A 28 23.36 3.38 6.34
N VAL A 29 23.71 4.53 5.74
CA VAL A 29 23.58 4.75 4.29
C VAL A 29 24.47 3.80 3.50
N SER A 30 25.75 3.64 3.92
CA SER A 30 26.70 2.75 3.29
C SER A 30 26.27 1.29 3.34
N ASP A 31 25.76 0.82 4.47
CA ASP A 31 25.30 -0.56 4.64
C ASP A 31 24.02 -0.84 3.84
N LEU A 32 23.06 0.09 3.85
CA LEU A 32 21.84 -0.01 3.05
C LEU A 32 22.17 -0.07 1.54
N TYR A 33 23.07 0.77 1.07
CA TYR A 33 23.54 0.75 -0.32
C TYR A 33 24.20 -0.59 -0.67
N ALA A 34 25.12 -1.06 0.18
CA ALA A 34 25.80 -2.34 -0.03
C ALA A 34 24.83 -3.52 -0.08
N MET A 35 23.82 -3.52 0.79
CA MET A 35 22.76 -4.54 0.77
C MET A 35 21.95 -4.51 -0.53
N GLY A 36 21.56 -3.32 -1.00
CA GLY A 36 20.81 -3.16 -2.25
C GLY A 36 21.59 -3.49 -3.51
N MET A 37 22.92 -3.35 -3.46
CA MET A 37 23.82 -3.62 -4.59
C MET A 37 24.40 -5.04 -4.58
N ASP A 38 24.13 -5.86 -3.59
CA ASP A 38 24.56 -7.27 -3.53
C ASP A 38 23.68 -8.15 -4.41
N SER A 39 23.88 -8.02 -5.73
CA SER A 39 23.12 -8.78 -6.72
C SER A 39 23.31 -10.30 -6.58
N ALA A 40 24.47 -10.75 -6.11
CA ALA A 40 24.73 -12.18 -5.90
C ALA A 40 23.84 -12.73 -4.76
N ARG A 41 23.73 -11.98 -3.67
CA ARG A 41 22.82 -12.32 -2.58
C ARG A 41 21.37 -12.25 -3.01
N LEU A 42 20.94 -11.15 -3.65
CA LEU A 42 19.55 -10.97 -4.11
C LEU A 42 19.14 -12.10 -5.08
N ASN A 43 19.99 -12.48 -6.01
CA ASN A 43 19.72 -13.58 -6.92
C ASN A 43 19.63 -14.94 -6.23
N ARG A 44 20.49 -15.18 -5.21
CA ARG A 44 20.45 -16.42 -4.42
C ARG A 44 19.22 -16.53 -3.54
N GLU A 45 18.82 -15.44 -2.90
CA GLU A 45 17.67 -15.41 -2.00
C GLU A 45 16.34 -15.40 -2.77
N GLY A 46 16.31 -14.73 -3.93
CA GLY A 46 15.10 -14.62 -4.76
C GLY A 46 13.89 -14.14 -3.96
N ALA A 47 12.78 -14.84 -4.07
CA ALA A 47 11.53 -14.51 -3.36
C ALA A 47 11.47 -15.08 -1.92
N ALA A 48 12.47 -15.85 -1.47
CA ALA A 48 12.43 -16.52 -0.18
C ALA A 48 12.11 -15.58 1.02
N PRO A 49 12.63 -14.34 1.10
CA PRO A 49 12.29 -13.42 2.19
C PRO A 49 10.82 -13.00 2.25
N LEU A 50 10.09 -13.07 1.13
CA LEU A 50 8.67 -12.72 1.04
C LEU A 50 7.73 -13.89 1.38
N MET A 51 8.21 -15.14 1.29
CA MET A 51 7.37 -16.32 1.44
C MET A 51 6.63 -16.40 2.78
N PRO A 52 7.19 -16.02 3.94
CA PRO A 52 6.44 -15.99 5.19
C PRO A 52 5.24 -15.02 5.16
N GLN A 53 5.38 -13.86 4.52
CA GLN A 53 4.32 -12.88 4.37
C GLN A 53 3.20 -13.42 3.47
N ILE A 54 3.57 -14.01 2.34
CA ILE A 54 2.65 -14.64 1.40
C ILE A 54 1.90 -15.80 2.06
N ALA A 55 2.61 -16.65 2.81
CA ALA A 55 2.00 -17.75 3.55
C ALA A 55 0.97 -17.25 4.57
N ARG A 56 1.27 -16.18 5.31
CA ARG A 56 0.33 -15.55 6.24
C ARG A 56 -0.94 -15.08 5.54
N ILE A 57 -0.82 -14.36 4.41
CA ILE A 57 -1.97 -13.88 3.63
C ILE A 57 -2.79 -15.07 3.11
N ASN A 58 -2.14 -16.08 2.57
CA ASN A 58 -2.82 -17.25 2.02
C ASN A 58 -3.55 -18.10 3.10
N ALA A 59 -3.01 -18.13 4.32
CA ALA A 59 -3.64 -18.82 5.46
C ALA A 59 -4.80 -18.04 6.09
N MET A 60 -4.96 -16.74 5.77
CA MET A 60 -6.01 -15.88 6.34
C MET A 60 -7.40 -16.47 6.14
N THR A 61 -8.23 -16.44 7.19
CA THR A 61 -9.68 -16.68 7.15
C THR A 61 -10.44 -15.36 7.16
N GLU A 62 -11.76 -15.38 7.03
CA GLU A 62 -12.59 -14.18 7.16
C GLU A 62 -12.41 -13.50 8.53
N ALA A 63 -12.26 -14.32 9.59
CA ALA A 63 -12.02 -13.80 10.94
C ALA A 63 -10.66 -13.08 11.09
N ASP A 64 -9.68 -13.40 10.24
CA ASP A 64 -8.35 -12.82 10.28
C ASP A 64 -8.22 -11.55 9.43
N PHE A 65 -9.27 -11.13 8.73
CA PHE A 65 -9.21 -10.01 7.79
C PHE A 65 -8.67 -8.73 8.41
N THR A 66 -9.28 -8.28 9.52
CA THR A 66 -8.86 -7.05 10.21
C THR A 66 -7.42 -7.14 10.72
N SER A 67 -7.03 -8.28 11.30
CA SER A 67 -5.68 -8.47 11.84
C SER A 67 -4.63 -8.55 10.74
N THR A 68 -4.94 -9.17 9.60
CA THR A 68 -4.04 -9.23 8.45
C THR A 68 -3.90 -7.86 7.80
N MET A 69 -4.99 -7.11 7.64
CA MET A 69 -4.97 -5.76 7.11
C MET A 69 -4.16 -4.80 7.98
N ALA A 70 -4.40 -4.80 9.31
CA ALA A 70 -3.63 -4.00 10.25
C ALA A 70 -2.13 -4.33 10.21
N TRP A 71 -1.78 -5.63 10.14
CA TRP A 71 -0.39 -6.05 9.99
C TRP A 71 0.23 -5.57 8.67
N MET A 72 -0.49 -5.59 7.56
CA MET A 72 0.00 -5.04 6.29
C MET A 72 0.23 -3.54 6.37
N HIS A 73 -0.72 -2.80 6.95
CA HIS A 73 -0.60 -1.35 7.12
C HIS A 73 0.56 -0.95 8.05
N ASN A 74 0.96 -1.84 8.97
CA ASN A 74 2.09 -1.63 9.88
C ASN A 74 3.45 -2.02 9.24
N GLY A 75 3.70 -1.63 7.98
CA GLY A 75 5.02 -1.70 7.39
C GLY A 75 5.19 -2.58 6.15
N ILE A 76 4.09 -3.03 5.54
CA ILE A 76 4.14 -3.75 4.27
C ILE A 76 3.52 -2.88 3.17
N SER A 77 2.21 -2.72 3.19
CA SER A 77 1.46 -1.97 2.19
C SER A 77 0.11 -1.52 2.72
N SER A 78 -0.35 -0.34 2.32
CA SER A 78 -1.73 0.09 2.57
C SER A 78 -2.66 -0.58 1.56
N VAL A 79 -3.54 -1.46 2.02
CA VAL A 79 -4.54 -2.16 1.22
C VAL A 79 -5.93 -1.58 1.50
N PHE A 80 -6.77 -1.43 0.48
CA PHE A 80 -8.14 -0.91 0.53
C PHE A 80 -8.27 0.56 0.96
N PHE A 81 -7.58 0.99 1.99
CA PHE A 81 -7.49 2.38 2.45
C PHE A 81 -6.11 2.62 3.09
N SER A 82 -5.80 3.87 3.37
CA SER A 82 -4.57 4.25 4.08
C SER A 82 -4.89 4.90 5.42
N THR A 83 -4.00 4.71 6.40
CA THR A 83 -4.02 5.43 7.66
C THR A 83 -2.64 5.97 7.98
N GLY A 84 -2.59 7.08 8.70
CA GLY A 84 -1.32 7.65 9.13
C GLY A 84 -1.51 8.85 10.03
N VAL A 85 -0.51 9.15 10.84
CA VAL A 85 -0.49 10.31 11.70
C VAL A 85 0.20 11.46 10.97
N GLY A 86 -0.41 12.63 10.97
CA GLY A 86 0.14 13.83 10.34
C GLY A 86 -0.38 15.10 10.97
N ALA A 87 0.21 16.25 10.60
CA ALA A 87 -0.24 17.53 11.09
C ALA A 87 -1.70 17.84 10.69
N ASP A 88 -2.45 18.39 11.64
CA ASP A 88 -3.77 18.92 11.36
C ASP A 88 -3.67 20.16 10.45
N ALA A 89 -4.35 20.13 9.30
CA ALA A 89 -4.36 21.24 8.35
C ALA A 89 -4.96 22.55 8.90
N LYS A 90 -5.77 22.46 9.97
CA LYS A 90 -6.37 23.62 10.65
C LYS A 90 -5.61 24.03 11.92
N ASN A 91 -4.75 23.16 12.44
CA ASN A 91 -3.91 23.44 13.60
C ASN A 91 -2.58 22.66 13.48
N SER A 92 -1.62 23.24 12.81
CA SER A 92 -0.33 22.61 12.50
C SER A 92 0.53 22.26 13.75
N THR A 93 0.12 22.68 14.95
CA THR A 93 0.78 22.30 16.20
C THR A 93 0.29 20.95 16.73
N MET A 94 -0.77 20.40 16.15
CA MET A 94 -1.36 19.12 16.53
C MET A 94 -1.14 18.08 15.44
N ASN A 95 -0.87 16.85 15.84
CA ASN A 95 -0.94 15.69 14.96
C ASN A 95 -2.28 14.99 15.16
N ILE A 96 -2.87 14.58 14.06
CA ILE A 96 -4.15 13.85 14.03
C ILE A 96 -4.01 12.58 13.21
N MET A 97 -4.93 11.64 13.44
CA MET A 97 -5.08 10.48 12.56
C MET A 97 -5.74 10.89 11.25
N HIS A 98 -5.19 10.43 10.16
CA HIS A 98 -5.78 10.55 8.82
C HIS A 98 -6.19 9.17 8.31
N ILE A 99 -7.37 9.08 7.72
CA ILE A 99 -7.89 7.92 6.97
C ILE A 99 -8.13 8.38 5.54
N GLY A 100 -7.67 7.64 4.55
CA GLY A 100 -7.78 8.09 3.17
C GLY A 100 -7.67 7.01 2.11
N GLU A 101 -7.60 7.48 0.87
CA GLU A 101 -7.43 6.62 -0.29
C GLU A 101 -6.06 5.96 -0.26
N THR A 102 -6.00 4.67 -0.64
CA THR A 102 -4.72 4.00 -0.93
C THR A 102 -4.29 4.21 -2.39
N GLY A 103 -3.08 3.76 -2.74
CA GLY A 103 -2.59 3.74 -4.11
C GLY A 103 -3.36 2.77 -5.01
N LEU A 104 -3.11 2.83 -6.30
CA LEU A 104 -3.48 1.84 -7.31
C LEU A 104 -2.20 1.36 -8.00
N GLY A 105 -2.17 0.13 -8.45
CA GLY A 105 -0.99 -0.45 -9.09
C GLY A 105 -0.50 0.33 -10.32
N LEU A 106 -1.41 0.89 -11.11
CA LEU A 106 -1.09 1.77 -12.25
C LEU A 106 -0.92 3.25 -11.88
N GLY A 107 -1.07 3.59 -10.59
CA GLY A 107 -0.81 4.94 -10.05
C GLY A 107 -1.94 5.95 -10.25
N ASP A 108 -2.65 5.96 -11.37
CA ASP A 108 -3.76 6.88 -11.60
C ASP A 108 -5.04 6.16 -12.00
N ARG A 109 -6.18 6.70 -11.55
CA ARG A 109 -7.51 6.16 -11.83
C ARG A 109 -7.86 6.12 -13.31
N ASP A 110 -7.36 7.08 -14.08
CA ASP A 110 -7.71 7.25 -15.49
C ASP A 110 -7.21 6.08 -16.36
N TYR A 111 -6.16 5.36 -15.91
CA TYR A 111 -5.70 4.14 -16.57
C TYR A 111 -6.72 2.99 -16.52
N TYR A 112 -7.58 2.97 -15.51
CA TYR A 112 -8.62 1.95 -15.33
C TYR A 112 -9.96 2.34 -15.96
N LEU A 113 -10.22 3.65 -16.11
CA LEU A 113 -11.55 4.16 -16.45
C LEU A 113 -11.68 4.65 -17.88
N GLU A 114 -10.56 4.99 -18.53
CA GLU A 114 -10.55 5.48 -19.90
C GLU A 114 -10.12 4.40 -20.88
N ASP A 115 -10.99 4.07 -21.83
CA ASP A 115 -10.69 3.12 -22.89
C ASP A 115 -10.03 3.84 -24.08
N ASN A 116 -8.71 3.79 -24.14
CA ASN A 116 -7.90 4.30 -25.24
C ASN A 116 -6.70 3.37 -25.52
N GLU A 117 -6.09 3.50 -26.67
CA GLU A 117 -5.00 2.59 -27.10
C GLU A 117 -3.80 2.61 -26.14
N ASN A 118 -3.45 3.77 -25.60
CA ASN A 118 -2.36 3.90 -24.64
C ASN A 118 -2.67 3.14 -23.34
N ASN A 119 -3.88 3.30 -22.80
CA ASN A 119 -4.26 2.64 -21.56
C ASN A 119 -4.36 1.12 -21.71
N ARG A 120 -4.84 0.64 -22.87
CA ARG A 120 -4.83 -0.81 -23.18
C ARG A 120 -3.42 -1.39 -23.13
N ARG A 121 -2.44 -0.73 -23.75
CA ARG A 121 -1.02 -1.15 -23.70
C ARG A 121 -0.45 -1.14 -22.28
N ILE A 122 -0.84 -0.17 -21.47
CA ILE A 122 -0.42 -0.08 -20.06
C ILE A 122 -1.02 -1.23 -19.25
N ILE A 123 -2.30 -1.56 -19.48
CA ILE A 123 -2.98 -2.69 -18.82
C ILE A 123 -2.34 -4.03 -19.25
N GLU A 124 -2.02 -4.21 -20.53
CA GLU A 124 -1.31 -5.40 -21.02
C GLU A 124 0.07 -5.54 -20.35
N ALA A 125 0.82 -4.45 -20.22
CA ALA A 125 2.09 -4.47 -19.53
C ALA A 125 1.93 -4.77 -18.03
N TYR A 126 0.87 -4.29 -17.41
CA TYR A 126 0.55 -4.58 -16.01
C TYR A 126 0.16 -6.04 -15.80
N GLU A 127 -0.57 -6.64 -16.74
CA GLU A 127 -0.86 -8.07 -16.73
C GLU A 127 0.43 -8.91 -16.75
N ILE A 128 1.33 -8.60 -17.68
CA ILE A 128 2.64 -9.26 -17.77
C ILE A 128 3.42 -9.10 -16.47
N TYR A 129 3.43 -7.91 -15.90
CA TYR A 129 4.12 -7.61 -14.64
C TYR A 129 3.55 -8.44 -13.48
N ILE A 130 2.23 -8.42 -13.25
CA ILE A 130 1.61 -9.20 -12.17
C ILE A 130 1.86 -10.70 -12.36
N LYS A 131 1.64 -11.24 -13.56
CA LYS A 131 1.88 -12.65 -13.84
C LYS A 131 3.34 -13.04 -13.56
N ARG A 132 4.28 -12.18 -13.94
CA ARG A 132 5.71 -12.41 -13.65
C ARG A 132 6.01 -12.41 -12.15
N LEU A 133 5.45 -11.49 -11.38
CA LEU A 133 5.59 -11.49 -9.92
C LEU A 133 5.03 -12.78 -9.31
N MET A 134 3.83 -13.19 -9.73
CA MET A 134 3.20 -14.42 -9.24
C MET A 134 4.01 -15.67 -9.62
N GLN A 135 4.58 -15.72 -10.81
CA GLN A 135 5.48 -16.79 -11.21
C GLN A 135 6.71 -16.88 -10.31
N LEU A 136 7.31 -15.74 -9.94
CA LEU A 136 8.50 -15.70 -9.07
C LEU A 136 8.23 -16.22 -7.65
N ILE A 137 7.00 -16.14 -7.18
CA ILE A 137 6.58 -16.71 -5.88
C ILE A 137 5.98 -18.12 -6.00
N GLY A 138 6.04 -18.74 -7.19
CA GLY A 138 5.67 -20.14 -7.40
C GLY A 138 4.20 -20.40 -7.75
N TYR A 139 3.43 -19.38 -8.16
CA TYR A 139 2.07 -19.57 -8.62
C TYR A 139 2.04 -20.13 -10.04
N ASP A 140 1.17 -21.13 -10.28
CA ASP A 140 0.93 -21.68 -11.62
C ASP A 140 0.17 -20.69 -12.53
N GLU A 141 0.07 -21.01 -13.83
CA GLU A 141 -0.56 -20.12 -14.81
C GLU A 141 -2.03 -19.81 -14.50
N ALA A 142 -2.77 -20.78 -13.96
CA ALA A 142 -4.17 -20.57 -13.58
C ALA A 142 -4.30 -19.58 -12.42
N ALA A 143 -3.44 -19.71 -11.41
CA ALA A 143 -3.37 -18.78 -10.29
C ALA A 143 -2.89 -17.39 -10.71
N GLN A 144 -1.88 -17.29 -11.59
CA GLN A 144 -1.39 -16.02 -12.14
C GLN A 144 -2.52 -15.26 -12.86
N LYS A 145 -3.28 -15.95 -13.70
CA LYS A 145 -4.44 -15.36 -14.40
C LYS A 145 -5.50 -14.89 -13.43
N ARG A 146 -5.92 -15.74 -12.50
CA ARG A 146 -6.92 -15.40 -11.47
C ARG A 146 -6.50 -14.18 -10.66
N VAL A 147 -5.24 -14.13 -10.21
CA VAL A 147 -4.71 -13.01 -9.42
C VAL A 147 -4.81 -11.71 -10.21
N PHE A 148 -4.40 -11.70 -11.48
CA PHE A 148 -4.52 -10.51 -12.31
C PHE A 148 -5.97 -10.05 -12.47
N GLU A 149 -6.90 -10.97 -12.79
CA GLU A 149 -8.32 -10.68 -12.96
C GLU A 149 -8.93 -10.11 -11.66
N ASN A 150 -8.60 -10.68 -10.50
CA ASN A 150 -9.07 -10.21 -9.20
C ASN A 150 -8.52 -8.83 -8.85
N VAL A 151 -7.23 -8.60 -9.06
CA VAL A 151 -6.59 -7.29 -8.81
C VAL A 151 -7.20 -6.22 -9.71
N MET A 152 -7.33 -6.48 -11.01
CA MET A 152 -7.94 -5.53 -11.95
C MET A 152 -9.40 -5.21 -11.60
N SER A 153 -10.17 -6.22 -11.17
CA SER A 153 -11.55 -6.01 -10.72
C SER A 153 -11.61 -5.06 -9.52
N ILE A 154 -10.82 -5.33 -8.48
CA ILE A 154 -10.81 -4.52 -7.26
C ILE A 154 -10.29 -3.10 -7.55
N GLU A 155 -9.16 -2.97 -8.25
CA GLU A 155 -8.55 -1.67 -8.53
C GLU A 155 -9.41 -0.81 -9.47
N THR A 156 -10.18 -1.42 -10.38
CA THR A 156 -11.13 -0.70 -11.22
C THR A 156 -12.27 -0.10 -10.39
N GLU A 157 -12.85 -0.86 -9.45
CA GLU A 157 -13.86 -0.31 -8.54
C GLU A 157 -13.24 0.80 -7.66
N MET A 158 -12.06 0.57 -7.09
CA MET A 158 -11.35 1.60 -6.32
C MET A 158 -11.08 2.86 -7.15
N ALA A 159 -10.72 2.72 -8.42
CA ALA A 159 -10.49 3.84 -9.33
C ALA A 159 -11.75 4.72 -9.51
N ARG A 160 -12.95 4.11 -9.54
CA ARG A 160 -14.23 4.83 -9.61
C ARG A 160 -14.49 5.68 -8.37
N PHE A 161 -14.05 5.19 -7.20
CA PHE A 161 -14.26 5.87 -5.91
C PHE A 161 -13.27 7.02 -5.68
N LYS A 162 -12.07 6.93 -6.27
CA LYS A 162 -10.99 7.91 -6.07
C LYS A 162 -11.34 9.28 -6.62
N LYS A 163 -10.82 10.29 -5.94
CA LYS A 163 -10.87 11.67 -6.41
C LYS A 163 -10.14 11.84 -7.74
N SER A 164 -10.70 12.68 -8.61
CA SER A 164 -10.01 13.17 -9.80
C SER A 164 -8.77 14.00 -9.43
N ARG A 165 -7.92 14.29 -10.40
CA ARG A 165 -6.76 15.17 -10.21
C ARG A 165 -7.15 16.58 -9.75
N GLU A 166 -8.30 17.07 -10.21
CA GLU A 166 -8.85 18.38 -9.81
C GLU A 166 -9.36 18.35 -8.37
N GLU A 167 -10.18 17.34 -8.02
CA GLU A 167 -10.71 17.17 -6.66
C GLU A 167 -9.59 17.01 -5.62
N ARG A 168 -8.48 16.33 -5.98
CA ARG A 168 -7.31 16.18 -5.09
C ARG A 168 -6.61 17.51 -4.79
N ARG A 169 -6.73 18.52 -5.65
CA ARG A 169 -6.15 19.86 -5.44
C ARG A 169 -7.01 20.74 -4.54
N ASN A 170 -8.26 20.38 -4.28
CA ASN A 170 -9.16 21.15 -3.43
C ASN A 170 -8.96 20.75 -1.95
N PRO A 171 -8.35 21.62 -1.09
CA PRO A 171 -8.12 21.32 0.31
C PRO A 171 -9.39 21.07 1.11
N GLN A 172 -10.51 21.71 0.73
CA GLN A 172 -11.79 21.60 1.44
C GLN A 172 -12.37 20.18 1.33
N LEU A 173 -12.12 19.49 0.20
CA LEU A 173 -12.56 18.10 -0.01
C LEU A 173 -11.69 17.07 0.75
N ARG A 174 -10.63 17.52 1.41
CA ARG A 174 -9.66 16.65 2.08
C ARG A 174 -9.71 16.74 3.60
N TYR A 175 -10.55 17.61 4.16
CA TYR A 175 -10.64 17.81 5.59
C TYR A 175 -12.05 17.54 6.08
N ASN A 176 -12.25 16.34 6.63
CA ASN A 176 -13.51 15.88 7.20
C ASN A 176 -13.21 15.20 8.53
N MET A 177 -13.19 15.99 9.61
CA MET A 177 -13.04 15.44 10.96
C MET A 177 -14.33 14.73 11.35
N LEU A 178 -14.21 13.45 11.65
CA LEU A 178 -15.27 12.60 12.18
C LEU A 178 -14.86 12.06 13.54
N SER A 179 -15.80 12.01 14.49
CA SER A 179 -15.63 11.25 15.72
C SER A 179 -15.51 9.76 15.42
N MET A 180 -14.93 8.98 16.32
CA MET A 180 -14.84 7.53 16.15
C MET A 180 -16.23 6.87 16.12
N ASP A 181 -17.25 7.45 16.78
CA ASP A 181 -18.62 6.95 16.71
C ASP A 181 -19.22 7.15 15.32
N GLU A 182 -18.97 8.30 14.67
CA GLU A 182 -19.35 8.53 13.29
C GLU A 182 -18.64 7.59 12.33
N ILE A 183 -17.34 7.35 12.52
CA ILE A 183 -16.52 6.43 11.71
C ILE A 183 -17.06 4.99 11.82
N ARG A 184 -17.33 4.51 13.04
CA ARG A 184 -17.92 3.18 13.27
C ARG A 184 -19.29 3.02 12.61
N THR A 185 -20.11 4.06 12.67
CA THR A 185 -21.45 4.03 12.08
C THR A 185 -21.42 4.10 10.56
N ARG A 186 -20.62 4.99 9.99
CA ARG A 186 -20.57 5.22 8.53
C ARG A 186 -19.83 4.13 7.78
N PHE A 187 -18.79 3.54 8.39
CA PHE A 187 -17.92 2.54 7.78
C PHE A 187 -17.94 1.24 8.58
N ALA A 188 -19.14 0.73 8.86
CA ALA A 188 -19.41 -0.34 9.81
C ALA A 188 -18.84 -1.72 9.41
N ASN A 189 -18.45 -1.92 8.14
CA ASN A 189 -17.87 -3.17 7.66
C ASN A 189 -16.36 -3.29 7.96
N ILE A 190 -15.79 -2.32 8.66
CA ILE A 190 -14.41 -2.33 9.15
C ILE A 190 -14.44 -2.33 10.68
N ALA A 191 -13.76 -3.30 11.30
CA ALA A 191 -13.68 -3.40 12.76
C ALA A 191 -12.67 -2.40 13.33
N TRP A 192 -13.03 -1.10 13.35
CA TRP A 192 -12.14 0.02 13.65
C TRP A 192 -11.44 -0.08 14.99
N ASP A 193 -12.12 -0.50 16.05
CA ASP A 193 -11.54 -0.59 17.39
C ASP A 193 -10.45 -1.67 17.43
N GLU A 194 -10.72 -2.82 16.83
CA GLU A 194 -9.71 -3.87 16.68
C GLU A 194 -8.56 -3.42 15.79
N TYR A 195 -8.87 -2.80 14.67
CA TYR A 195 -7.86 -2.31 13.73
C TYR A 195 -6.89 -1.34 14.39
N PHE A 196 -7.37 -0.29 15.08
CA PHE A 196 -6.52 0.68 15.74
C PHE A 196 -5.76 0.09 16.93
N ARG A 197 -6.39 -0.78 17.71
CA ARG A 197 -5.72 -1.50 18.79
C ARG A 197 -4.53 -2.33 18.28
N LEU A 198 -4.68 -2.99 17.13
CA LEU A 198 -3.61 -3.78 16.50
C LEU A 198 -2.47 -2.91 15.94
N LEU A 199 -2.73 -1.64 15.65
CA LEU A 199 -1.71 -0.65 15.32
C LEU A 199 -1.06 0.01 16.57
N GLY A 200 -1.42 -0.43 17.77
CA GLY A 200 -0.92 0.13 19.02
C GLY A 200 -1.58 1.44 19.44
N ILE A 201 -2.75 1.77 18.88
CA ILE A 201 -3.52 2.96 19.21
C ILE A 201 -4.68 2.54 20.11
N GLU A 202 -4.48 2.73 21.42
CA GLU A 202 -5.46 2.31 22.44
C GLU A 202 -6.65 3.27 22.56
N HIS A 203 -6.44 4.55 22.23
CA HIS A 203 -7.47 5.57 22.33
C HIS A 203 -7.38 6.54 21.14
N LEU A 204 -8.50 6.75 20.49
CA LEU A 204 -8.65 7.68 19.38
C LEU A 204 -10.07 8.27 19.41
N ASP A 205 -10.17 9.59 19.59
CA ASP A 205 -11.46 10.28 19.66
C ASP A 205 -12.04 10.60 18.28
N ALA A 206 -11.17 10.98 17.35
CA ALA A 206 -11.55 11.44 16.02
C ALA A 206 -10.42 11.24 15.02
N ALA A 207 -10.78 11.19 13.73
CA ALA A 207 -9.83 11.17 12.64
C ALA A 207 -10.29 12.04 11.47
N ASN A 208 -9.35 12.55 10.69
CA ASN A 208 -9.65 13.21 9.43
C ASN A 208 -9.83 12.16 8.33
N VAL A 209 -11.04 12.03 7.82
CA VAL A 209 -11.33 11.18 6.65
C VAL A 209 -11.15 12.01 5.39
N SER A 210 -10.00 11.87 4.73
CA SER A 210 -9.61 12.72 3.60
C SER A 210 -10.46 12.51 2.33
N SER A 211 -11.25 11.44 2.25
CA SER A 211 -12.20 11.16 1.17
C SER A 211 -13.39 10.36 1.68
N LEU A 212 -14.47 11.07 2.02
CA LEU A 212 -15.70 10.43 2.53
C LEU A 212 -16.28 9.46 1.51
N ARG A 213 -16.47 9.91 0.26
CA ARG A 213 -16.99 9.09 -0.83
C ARG A 213 -16.17 7.79 -0.99
N TYR A 214 -14.84 7.89 -1.02
CA TYR A 214 -13.99 6.70 -1.16
C TYR A 214 -14.21 5.70 -0.03
N MET A 215 -14.28 6.18 1.20
CA MET A 215 -14.47 5.31 2.37
C MET A 215 -15.87 4.71 2.44
N GLU A 216 -16.91 5.43 2.03
CA GLU A 216 -18.28 4.92 1.94
C GLU A 216 -18.40 3.81 0.89
N GLU A 217 -17.86 4.04 -0.31
CA GLU A 217 -17.86 3.06 -1.41
C GLU A 217 -16.98 1.86 -1.09
N MET A 218 -15.81 2.08 -0.45
CA MET A 218 -14.95 0.99 0.01
C MET A 218 -15.64 0.14 1.08
N ASN A 219 -16.31 0.77 2.04
CA ASN A 219 -17.10 0.06 3.05
C ASN A 219 -18.21 -0.79 2.43
N ALA A 220 -18.84 -0.31 1.35
CA ALA A 220 -19.84 -1.07 0.62
C ALA A 220 -19.24 -2.19 -0.24
N LEU A 221 -18.05 -1.99 -0.80
CA LEU A 221 -17.36 -2.97 -1.64
C LEU A 221 -16.85 -4.18 -0.84
N LEU A 222 -16.24 -3.96 0.32
CA LEU A 222 -15.56 -4.99 1.09
C LEU A 222 -16.38 -6.27 1.31
N PRO A 223 -17.66 -6.23 1.75
CA PRO A 223 -18.46 -7.42 1.96
C PRO A 223 -18.89 -8.14 0.66
N THR A 224 -18.71 -7.52 -0.49
CA THR A 224 -19.02 -8.14 -1.79
C THR A 224 -17.86 -8.95 -2.35
N LEU A 225 -16.65 -8.75 -1.82
CA LEU A 225 -15.45 -9.46 -2.25
C LEU A 225 -15.38 -10.84 -1.61
N SER A 226 -15.06 -11.85 -2.41
CA SER A 226 -14.70 -13.16 -1.86
C SER A 226 -13.37 -13.10 -1.11
N LEU A 227 -13.18 -14.01 -0.16
CA LEU A 227 -11.92 -14.14 0.58
C LEU A 227 -10.72 -14.35 -0.38
N GLN A 228 -10.94 -15.08 -1.48
CA GLN A 228 -9.87 -15.29 -2.48
C GLN A 228 -9.50 -14.01 -3.23
N GLN A 229 -10.45 -13.15 -3.58
CA GLN A 229 -10.17 -11.84 -4.17
C GLN A 229 -9.36 -10.96 -3.23
N ILE A 230 -9.75 -10.93 -1.96
CA ILE A 230 -9.02 -10.18 -0.92
C ILE A 230 -7.58 -10.68 -0.80
N LYS A 231 -7.37 -12.00 -0.71
CA LYS A 231 -6.04 -12.61 -0.63
C LYS A 231 -5.19 -12.27 -1.85
N ASP A 232 -5.72 -12.45 -3.04
CA ASP A 232 -5.00 -12.18 -4.29
C ASP A 232 -4.56 -10.71 -4.38
N TYR A 233 -5.43 -9.77 -4.01
CA TYR A 233 -5.09 -8.35 -3.94
C TYR A 233 -4.02 -8.04 -2.88
N MET A 234 -4.14 -8.63 -1.68
CA MET A 234 -3.15 -8.46 -0.62
C MET A 234 -1.78 -9.04 -1.00
N VAL A 235 -1.74 -10.20 -1.66
CA VAL A 235 -0.49 -10.82 -2.13
C VAL A 235 0.20 -9.91 -3.13
N VAL A 236 -0.51 -9.40 -4.15
CA VAL A 236 0.09 -8.47 -5.12
C VAL A 236 0.58 -7.22 -4.43
N SER A 237 -0.20 -6.64 -3.51
CA SER A 237 0.20 -5.46 -2.75
C SER A 237 1.44 -5.69 -1.88
N ALA A 238 1.63 -6.90 -1.35
CA ALA A 238 2.82 -7.25 -0.56
C ALA A 238 4.07 -7.48 -1.43
N VAL A 239 3.92 -8.02 -2.64
CA VAL A 239 5.04 -8.37 -3.53
C VAL A 239 5.50 -7.20 -4.39
N SER A 240 4.64 -6.21 -4.63
CA SER A 240 4.92 -5.03 -5.48
C SER A 240 5.60 -3.88 -4.74
N ASN A 241 5.78 -3.96 -3.42
CA ASN A 241 6.26 -2.87 -2.54
C ASN A 241 7.76 -2.93 -2.26
#